data_03c7c7f87e3469b8d866d30356f54dbd
#
_entry.id   03c7c7f87e3469b8d866d30356f54dbd
#
_cell.length_a   1.000
_cell.length_b   1.000
_cell.length_c   1.000
_cell.angle_alpha   90.00
_cell.angle_beta   90.00
_cell.angle_gamma   90.00
#
_symmetry.space_group_name_H-M   'P 1'
#
loop_
_entity.id
_entity.type
_entity.pdbx_description
1 polymer ?
#
loop_
_entity_poly.entity_id
_entity_poly.type
_entity_poly.pdbx_seq_one_letter_code
_entity_poly.pdbx_strand_id
1 'polypeptide(L)' 'MKLISNMELHTRSDDELTALFSSVSARLTQTVRDTPERRNALASLDNIDHARAKRLQP' A
#
# COMPACT_ATOMS: atom_id res chain seq x y z
N MET A 1 -7.78 4.05 -7.84
CA MET A 1 -6.31 4.07 -7.93
C MET A 1 -5.79 2.74 -8.46
N LYS A 2 -4.61 2.74 -9.01
CA LYS A 2 -3.99 1.53 -9.51
C LYS A 2 -3.47 0.68 -8.35
N LEU A 3 -3.59 -0.63 -8.47
CA LEU A 3 -3.03 -1.56 -7.48
C LEU A 3 -1.50 -1.47 -7.49
N ILE A 4 -0.92 -1.32 -6.29
CA ILE A 4 0.53 -1.34 -6.12
C ILE A 4 0.96 -2.80 -5.93
N SER A 5 1.77 -3.31 -6.84
CA SER A 5 2.19 -4.71 -6.82
C SER A 5 3.35 -4.91 -5.83
N ASN A 6 3.51 -6.16 -5.38
CA ASN A 6 4.64 -6.54 -4.53
C ASN A 6 5.98 -6.30 -5.22
N MET A 7 6.04 -6.46 -6.54
CA MET A 7 7.25 -6.23 -7.31
C MET A 7 7.68 -4.76 -7.27
N GLU A 8 6.73 -3.84 -7.36
CA GLU A 8 7.01 -2.40 -7.22
C GLU A 8 7.55 -2.07 -5.84
N LEU A 9 6.99 -2.68 -4.80
CA LEU A 9 7.37 -2.42 -3.41
C LEU A 9 8.75 -2.97 -3.08
N HIS A 10 9.16 -4.01 -3.78
CA HIS A 10 10.44 -4.68 -3.51
C HIS A 10 11.64 -3.76 -3.71
N THR A 11 11.53 -2.77 -4.59
CA THR A 11 12.61 -1.82 -4.90
C THR A 11 12.54 -0.53 -4.07
N ARG A 12 11.53 -0.38 -3.21
CA ARG A 12 11.33 0.85 -2.43
C ARG A 12 12.07 0.79 -1.11
N SER A 13 12.54 1.96 -0.65
CA SER A 13 13.14 2.09 0.68
C SER A 13 12.05 2.03 1.76
N ASP A 14 12.47 1.84 3.03
CA ASP A 14 11.54 1.84 4.15
C ASP A 14 10.79 3.17 4.28
N ASP A 15 11.49 4.28 4.08
CA ASP A 15 10.88 5.61 4.12
C ASP A 15 9.86 5.78 3.00
N GLU A 16 10.15 5.27 1.82
CA GLU A 16 9.23 5.29 0.70
C GLU A 16 8.00 4.44 0.96
N LEU A 17 8.17 3.26 1.57
CA LEU A 17 7.05 2.40 1.94
C LEU A 17 6.14 3.07 2.97
N THR A 18 6.73 3.75 3.95
CA THR A 18 5.96 4.48 4.96
C THR A 18 5.17 5.63 4.32
N ALA A 19 5.79 6.36 3.41
CA ALA A 19 5.14 7.44 2.68
C ALA A 19 4.00 6.90 1.80
N LEU A 20 4.21 5.78 1.13
CA LEU A 20 3.18 5.13 0.33
C LEU A 20 2.00 4.68 1.18
N PHE A 21 2.27 4.09 2.34
CA PHE A 21 1.22 3.66 3.26
C PHE A 21 0.34 4.84 3.67
N SER A 22 0.95 5.94 4.07
CA SER A 22 0.23 7.15 4.46
C SER A 22 -0.60 7.71 3.30
N SER A 23 -0.01 7.75 2.11
CA SER A 23 -0.66 8.27 0.91
C SER A 23 -1.87 7.42 0.52
N VAL A 24 -1.72 6.10 0.52
CA VAL A 24 -2.81 5.19 0.16
C VAL A 24 -3.90 5.21 1.24
N SER A 25 -3.51 5.28 2.52
CA SER A 25 -4.47 5.39 3.62
C SER A 25 -5.33 6.64 3.49
N ALA A 26 -4.71 7.78 3.18
CA ALA A 26 -5.45 9.04 2.97
C ALA A 26 -6.41 8.91 1.78
N ARG A 27 -5.97 8.26 0.73
CA ARG A 27 -6.78 8.05 -0.46
C ARG A 27 -7.96 7.12 -0.19
N LEU A 28 -7.73 6.09 0.63
CA LEU A 28 -8.77 5.14 1.02
C LEU A 28 -9.95 5.85 1.70
N THR A 29 -9.69 6.83 2.56
CA THR A 29 -10.75 7.57 3.26
C THR A 29 -11.62 8.38 2.31
N GLN A 30 -11.13 8.65 1.10
CA GLN A 30 -11.85 9.41 0.08
C GLN A 30 -12.56 8.53 -0.93
N THR A 31 -12.41 7.23 -0.85
CA THR A 31 -13.05 6.31 -1.80
C THR A 31 -14.48 5.98 -1.39
N VAL A 32 -15.32 5.77 -2.38
CA VAL A 32 -16.70 5.31 -2.16
C VAL A 32 -16.66 3.80 -1.87
N ARG A 33 -17.56 3.36 -0.99
CA ARG A 33 -17.70 1.94 -0.65
C ARG A 33 -17.98 1.09 -1.87
N ASP A 34 -17.48 -0.13 -1.87
CA ASP A 34 -17.75 -1.16 -2.86
C ASP A 34 -17.34 -0.78 -4.28
N THR A 35 -16.30 0.03 -4.41
CA THR A 35 -15.73 0.38 -5.70
C THR A 35 -14.44 -0.38 -5.95
N PRO A 36 -14.05 -0.60 -7.23
CA PRO A 36 -12.74 -1.17 -7.55
C PRO A 36 -11.59 -0.34 -6.97
N GLU A 37 -11.74 0.99 -6.93
CA GLU A 37 -10.76 1.90 -6.34
C GLU A 37 -10.49 1.57 -4.88
N ARG A 38 -11.56 1.36 -4.12
CA ARG A 38 -11.43 1.02 -2.70
C ARG A 38 -10.77 -0.34 -2.52
N ARG A 39 -11.13 -1.32 -3.34
CA ARG A 39 -10.50 -2.64 -3.29
C ARG A 39 -9.02 -2.59 -3.61
N ASN A 40 -8.65 -1.80 -4.62
CA ASN A 40 -7.24 -1.62 -4.98
C ASN A 40 -6.46 -0.92 -3.87
N ALA A 41 -7.08 0.06 -3.22
CA ALA A 41 -6.45 0.75 -2.09
C ALA A 41 -6.21 -0.20 -0.92
N LEU A 42 -7.20 -1.01 -0.57
CA LEU A 42 -7.06 -1.98 0.52
C LEU A 42 -6.00 -3.04 0.20
N ALA A 43 -6.01 -3.57 -1.02
CA ALA A 43 -5.00 -4.54 -1.44
C ALA A 43 -3.60 -3.92 -1.47
N SER A 44 -3.49 -2.66 -1.88
CA SER A 44 -2.21 -1.94 -1.88
C SER A 44 -1.68 -1.76 -0.46
N LEU A 45 -2.55 -1.41 0.49
CA LEU A 45 -2.15 -1.29 1.90
C LEU A 45 -1.65 -2.61 2.45
N ASP A 46 -2.33 -3.70 2.12
CA ASP A 46 -1.92 -5.05 2.54
C ASP A 46 -0.54 -5.39 1.98
N ASN A 47 -0.31 -5.11 0.72
CA ASN A 47 0.98 -5.36 0.08
C ASN A 47 2.09 -4.51 0.71
N ILE A 48 1.83 -3.24 1.00
CA ILE A 48 2.80 -2.34 1.62
C ILE A 48 3.13 -2.84 3.03
N ASP A 49 2.11 -3.22 3.78
CA ASP A 49 2.29 -3.74 5.14
C ASP A 49 3.13 -5.01 5.15
N HIS A 50 2.89 -5.91 4.21
CA HIS A 50 3.69 -7.12 4.02
C HIS A 50 5.15 -6.80 3.72
N ALA A 51 5.40 -5.84 2.85
CA ALA A 51 6.75 -5.44 2.47
C ALA A 51 7.50 -4.85 3.68
N ARG A 52 6.81 -4.03 4.48
CA ARG A 52 7.39 -3.45 5.69
C ARG A 52 7.70 -4.52 6.74
N ALA A 53 6.76 -5.43 6.97
CA ALA A 53 6.94 -6.51 7.94
C ALA A 53 8.13 -7.40 7.57
N LYS A 54 8.29 -7.70 6.29
CA LYS A 54 9.37 -8.53 5.79
C LYS A 54 10.74 -7.93 6.06
N ARG A 55 10.86 -6.61 6.02
CA ARG A 55 12.13 -5.91 6.28
C ARG A 55 12.46 -5.78 7.75
N LEU A 56 11.45 -5.87 8.62
CA LEU A 56 11.64 -5.81 10.06
C LEU A 56 12.05 -7.16 10.65
N GLN A 57 11.96 -8.24 9.88
CA GLN A 57 12.39 -9.56 10.33
C GLN A 57 13.91 -9.65 10.30
N PRO A 58 14.53 -10.20 11.35
CA PRO A 58 15.97 -10.39 11.40
C PRO A 58 16.47 -11.39 10.38
#